data_83e65eb64704f13bd8397f3b8abf02f7
#
_entry.id   83e65eb64704f13bd8397f3b8abf02f7
#
_cell.length_a   1.000
_cell.length_b   1.000
_cell.length_c   1.000
_cell.angle_alpha   90.00
_cell.angle_beta   90.00
_cell.angle_gamma   90.00
#
_symmetry.space_group_name_H-M   'P 1'
#
loop_
_entity.id
_entity.type
_entity.pdbx_description
1 polymer ?
#
loop_
_entity_poly.entity_id
_entity_poly.type
_entity_poly.pdbx_seq_one_letter_code
_entity_poly.pdbx_strand_id
1 'polypeptide(L)'
;MSIQESAAAYESATQYFLNLARGVMKDQLDIKNPEGWSARQIIHHLADSEAQSYARLRRLVAEPEGSTIQGYDENLWAVAPQLGYESAPVENSIAVFAAVRAGSLDIVNRLEESDLEKSGVHTEAGHYTIAKWLEGYTNHPKDHGDQLVRALKGLN
;
A
#
# COMPACT_ATOMS: atom_id res chain seq x y z
N MET A 1 11.57 15.18 -10.45
CA MET A 1 10.51 15.45 -9.45
C MET A 1 11.20 15.69 -8.12
N SER A 2 10.94 16.83 -7.50
CA SER A 2 11.49 17.14 -6.18
C SER A 2 10.88 16.26 -5.08
N ILE A 3 11.50 16.18 -3.92
CA ILE A 3 10.94 15.46 -2.75
C ILE A 3 9.56 16.03 -2.38
N GLN A 4 9.39 17.36 -2.43
CA GLN A 4 8.11 18.00 -2.14
C GLN A 4 7.01 17.58 -3.13
N GLU A 5 7.32 17.50 -4.41
CA GLU A 5 6.38 17.00 -5.43
C GLU A 5 6.06 15.52 -5.21
N SER A 6 7.05 14.72 -4.85
CA SER A 6 6.86 13.30 -4.53
C SER A 6 6.01 13.11 -3.27
N ALA A 7 6.24 13.90 -2.22
CA ALA A 7 5.43 13.89 -1.00
C ALA A 7 3.97 14.27 -1.29
N ALA A 8 3.75 15.30 -2.10
CA ALA A 8 2.41 15.72 -2.51
C ALA A 8 1.70 14.63 -3.35
N ALA A 9 2.43 13.96 -4.25
CA ALA A 9 1.89 12.86 -5.04
C ALA A 9 1.53 11.65 -4.15
N TYR A 10 2.39 11.33 -3.17
CA TYR A 10 2.15 10.27 -2.19
C TYR A 10 0.90 10.55 -1.34
N GLU A 11 0.76 11.77 -0.84
CA GLU A 11 -0.42 12.20 -0.07
C GLU A 11 -1.69 12.16 -0.92
N SER A 12 -1.64 12.68 -2.15
CA SER A 12 -2.77 12.65 -3.10
C SER A 12 -3.24 11.22 -3.38
N ALA A 13 -2.31 10.27 -3.57
CA ALA A 13 -2.64 8.87 -3.76
C ALA A 13 -3.30 8.25 -2.51
N THR A 14 -2.85 8.66 -1.32
CA THR A 14 -3.46 8.26 -0.05
C THR A 14 -4.92 8.72 0.03
N GLN A 15 -5.18 9.99 -0.23
CA GLN A 15 -6.52 10.56 -0.17
C GLN A 15 -7.44 9.94 -1.22
N TYR A 16 -6.94 9.70 -2.43
CA TYR A 16 -7.69 9.02 -3.48
C TYR A 16 -8.24 7.67 -3.01
N PHE A 17 -7.37 6.80 -2.49
CA PHE A 17 -7.79 5.48 -2.02
C PHE A 17 -8.70 5.56 -0.79
N LEU A 18 -8.38 6.41 0.19
CA LEU A 18 -9.21 6.59 1.39
C LEU A 18 -10.63 7.07 1.05
N ASN A 19 -10.76 8.00 0.13
CA ASN A 19 -12.07 8.49 -0.30
C ASN A 19 -12.89 7.38 -0.94
N LEU A 20 -12.28 6.56 -1.79
CA LEU A 20 -12.94 5.40 -2.39
C LEU A 20 -13.33 4.36 -1.33
N ALA A 21 -12.40 3.94 -0.49
CA ALA A 21 -12.63 2.89 0.51
C ALA A 21 -13.72 3.28 1.53
N ARG A 22 -13.72 4.54 1.99
CA ARG A 22 -14.73 5.08 2.91
C ARG A 22 -16.10 5.27 2.26
N GLY A 23 -16.14 5.40 0.93
CA GLY A 23 -17.38 5.57 0.17
C GLY A 23 -18.07 4.26 -0.21
N VAL A 24 -17.42 3.10 -0.05
CA VAL A 24 -18.04 1.81 -0.37
C VAL A 24 -19.15 1.49 0.62
N MET A 25 -20.36 1.29 0.12
CA MET A 25 -21.49 0.87 0.95
C MET A 25 -21.34 -0.61 1.35
N LYS A 26 -21.91 -0.97 2.49
CA LYS A 26 -21.77 -2.31 3.07
C LYS A 26 -22.22 -3.43 2.13
N ASP A 27 -23.29 -3.21 1.38
CA ASP A 27 -23.84 -4.14 0.40
C ASP A 27 -23.03 -4.22 -0.92
N GLN A 28 -22.06 -3.32 -1.11
CA GLN A 28 -21.18 -3.30 -2.27
C GLN A 28 -19.83 -3.99 -2.03
N LEU A 29 -19.47 -4.23 -0.76
CA LEU A 29 -18.14 -4.72 -0.38
C LEU A 29 -17.73 -6.03 -1.06
N ASP A 30 -18.69 -6.89 -1.34
CA ASP A 30 -18.45 -8.25 -1.84
C ASP A 30 -18.79 -8.43 -3.33
N ILE A 31 -19.12 -7.33 -4.02
CA ILE A 31 -19.29 -7.34 -5.48
C ILE A 31 -17.93 -7.58 -6.12
N LYS A 32 -17.83 -8.55 -7.00
CA LYS A 32 -16.59 -8.83 -7.74
C LYS A 32 -16.84 -9.60 -9.02
N ASN A 33 -15.90 -9.49 -9.95
CA ASN A 33 -15.75 -10.43 -11.05
C ASN A 33 -15.28 -11.79 -10.48
N PRO A 34 -15.73 -12.95 -10.99
CA PRO A 34 -15.27 -14.27 -10.53
C PRO A 34 -13.75 -14.46 -10.52
N GLU A 35 -13.04 -13.79 -11.42
CA GLU A 35 -11.57 -13.84 -11.55
C GLU A 35 -10.85 -12.69 -10.84
N GLY A 36 -11.58 -11.78 -10.20
CA GLY A 36 -11.05 -10.58 -9.55
C GLY A 36 -11.23 -10.58 -8.03
N TRP A 37 -10.74 -9.52 -7.41
CA TRP A 37 -10.97 -9.24 -6.00
C TRP A 37 -12.16 -8.30 -5.80
N SER A 38 -12.85 -8.47 -4.66
CA SER A 38 -13.87 -7.54 -4.19
C SER A 38 -13.23 -6.28 -3.57
N ALA A 39 -14.04 -5.23 -3.38
CA ALA A 39 -13.61 -4.05 -2.62
C ALA A 39 -13.12 -4.41 -1.22
N ARG A 40 -13.77 -5.35 -0.52
CA ARG A 40 -13.35 -5.86 0.79
C ARG A 40 -11.94 -6.43 0.73
N GLN A 41 -11.66 -7.32 -0.21
CA GLN A 41 -10.34 -7.94 -0.37
C GLN A 41 -9.27 -6.90 -0.70
N ILE A 42 -9.56 -5.95 -1.57
CA ILE A 42 -8.64 -4.85 -1.92
C ILE A 42 -8.32 -3.99 -0.71
N ILE A 43 -9.30 -3.62 0.11
CA ILE A 43 -9.10 -2.81 1.32
C ILE A 43 -8.19 -3.55 2.32
N HIS A 44 -8.42 -4.83 2.56
CA HIS A 44 -7.55 -5.63 3.45
C HIS A 44 -6.14 -5.75 2.89
N HIS A 45 -6.00 -5.98 1.58
CA HIS A 45 -4.71 -6.05 0.91
C HIS A 45 -3.92 -4.74 1.05
N LEU A 46 -4.56 -3.60 0.86
CA LEU A 46 -3.89 -2.29 1.00
C LEU A 46 -3.38 -2.07 2.43
N ALA A 47 -4.14 -2.46 3.45
CA ALA A 47 -3.70 -2.36 4.83
C ALA A 47 -2.46 -3.23 5.09
N ASP A 48 -2.48 -4.48 4.65
CA ASP A 48 -1.37 -5.41 4.83
C ASP A 48 -0.12 -4.98 4.06
N SER A 49 -0.28 -4.55 2.81
CA SER A 49 0.82 -4.04 2.00
C SER A 49 1.43 -2.77 2.60
N GLU A 50 0.61 -1.85 3.11
CA GLU A 50 1.12 -0.63 3.74
C GLU A 50 1.80 -0.90 5.09
N ALA A 51 1.38 -1.92 5.83
CA ALA A 51 2.12 -2.36 7.01
C ALA A 51 3.53 -2.85 6.67
N GLN A 52 3.70 -3.55 5.55
CA GLN A 52 5.02 -3.91 5.00
C GLN A 52 5.79 -2.66 4.55
N SER A 53 5.14 -1.77 3.84
CA SER A 53 5.68 -0.48 3.39
C SER A 53 6.27 0.33 4.55
N TYR A 54 5.54 0.43 5.64
CA TYR A 54 5.93 1.14 6.86
C TYR A 54 7.25 0.61 7.45
N ALA A 55 7.37 -0.69 7.56
CA ALA A 55 8.58 -1.34 8.05
C ALA A 55 9.75 -1.19 7.07
N ARG A 56 9.50 -1.34 5.76
CA ARG A 56 10.52 -1.23 4.71
C ARG A 56 11.16 0.15 4.66
N LEU A 57 10.35 1.21 4.71
CA LEU A 57 10.89 2.58 4.71
C LEU A 57 11.82 2.82 5.90
N ARG A 58 11.45 2.35 7.10
CA ARG A 58 12.26 2.48 8.31
C ARG A 58 13.58 1.74 8.19
N ARG A 59 13.60 0.53 7.62
CA ARG A 59 14.84 -0.21 7.35
C ARG A 59 15.74 0.55 6.38
N LEU A 60 15.18 1.05 5.27
CA LEU A 60 15.94 1.81 4.27
C LEU A 60 16.55 3.09 4.84
N VAL A 61 15.83 3.77 5.73
CA VAL A 61 16.30 5.02 6.34
C VAL A 61 17.36 4.80 7.43
N ALA A 62 17.17 3.78 8.28
CA ALA A 62 17.88 3.67 9.55
C ALA A 62 18.90 2.52 9.63
N GLU A 63 18.71 1.45 8.87
CA GLU A 63 19.58 0.28 8.90
C GLU A 63 20.75 0.44 7.90
N PRO A 64 21.84 -0.32 8.08
CA PRO A 64 22.96 -0.29 7.14
C PRO A 64 22.54 -0.61 5.71
N GLU A 65 23.22 -0.01 4.74
CA GLU A 65 23.03 -0.32 3.33
C GLU A 65 23.18 -1.83 3.06
N GLY A 66 22.30 -2.38 2.23
CA GLY A 66 22.25 -3.81 1.95
C GLY A 66 21.42 -4.64 2.94
N SER A 67 20.81 -4.03 3.96
CA SER A 67 19.88 -4.73 4.86
C SER A 67 18.75 -5.39 4.11
N THR A 68 18.27 -6.53 4.60
CA THR A 68 17.19 -7.31 3.96
C THR A 68 15.86 -6.57 4.03
N ILE A 69 15.24 -6.41 2.88
CA ILE A 69 13.85 -5.94 2.73
C ILE A 69 12.98 -7.15 2.41
N GLN A 70 12.20 -7.58 3.38
CA GLN A 70 11.38 -8.78 3.25
C GLN A 70 10.18 -8.57 2.32
N GLY A 71 10.07 -9.43 1.31
CA GLY A 71 8.88 -9.61 0.50
C GLY A 71 7.82 -10.46 1.22
N TYR A 72 6.64 -10.55 0.65
CA TYR A 72 5.58 -11.45 1.10
C TYR A 72 4.70 -11.88 -0.08
N ASP A 73 4.11 -13.06 0.00
CA ASP A 73 3.19 -13.57 -1.02
C ASP A 73 1.76 -13.08 -0.72
N GLU A 74 1.33 -12.05 -1.44
CA GLU A 74 0.00 -11.45 -1.28
C GLU A 74 -1.14 -12.44 -1.59
N ASN A 75 -0.93 -13.39 -2.49
CA ASN A 75 -1.94 -14.38 -2.84
C ASN A 75 -2.16 -15.38 -1.71
N LEU A 76 -1.09 -15.81 -1.03
CA LEU A 76 -1.20 -16.64 0.16
C LEU A 76 -1.90 -15.90 1.30
N TRP A 77 -1.61 -14.62 1.47
CA TRP A 77 -2.28 -13.81 2.50
C TRP A 77 -3.76 -13.63 2.21
N ALA A 78 -4.11 -13.38 0.94
CA ALA A 78 -5.50 -13.17 0.54
C ALA A 78 -6.41 -14.39 0.80
N VAL A 79 -5.86 -15.60 0.82
CA VAL A 79 -6.62 -16.84 1.04
C VAL A 79 -6.48 -17.42 2.45
N ALA A 80 -5.66 -16.81 3.31
CA ALA A 80 -5.50 -17.26 4.69
C ALA A 80 -6.77 -16.90 5.50
N PRO A 81 -7.51 -17.90 6.05
CA PRO A 81 -8.80 -17.63 6.71
C PRO A 81 -8.73 -16.67 7.87
N GLN A 82 -7.60 -16.68 8.62
CA GLN A 82 -7.39 -15.82 9.80
C GLN A 82 -7.20 -14.35 9.42
N LEU A 83 -6.79 -14.04 8.19
CA LEU A 83 -6.64 -12.67 7.71
C LEU A 83 -7.98 -12.07 7.24
N GLY A 84 -9.00 -12.89 7.01
CA GLY A 84 -10.39 -12.46 6.88
C GLY A 84 -10.71 -11.64 5.63
N TYR A 85 -9.93 -11.76 4.55
CA TYR A 85 -10.12 -10.95 3.33
C TYR A 85 -11.52 -11.04 2.73
N GLU A 86 -12.22 -12.18 2.90
CA GLU A 86 -13.55 -12.37 2.34
C GLU A 86 -14.70 -12.00 3.28
N SER A 87 -14.44 -11.80 4.57
CA SER A 87 -15.52 -11.71 5.57
C SER A 87 -15.31 -10.70 6.68
N ALA A 88 -14.07 -10.30 6.97
CA ALA A 88 -13.81 -9.40 8.09
C ALA A 88 -14.31 -7.98 7.83
N PRO A 89 -14.75 -7.25 8.87
CA PRO A 89 -15.06 -5.82 8.75
C PRO A 89 -13.85 -5.03 8.26
N VAL A 90 -14.08 -4.00 7.43
CA VAL A 90 -12.99 -3.25 6.77
C VAL A 90 -12.49 -2.04 7.55
N GLU A 91 -13.19 -1.64 8.60
CA GLU A 91 -12.93 -0.39 9.33
C GLU A 91 -11.53 -0.34 9.93
N ASN A 92 -11.07 -1.43 10.52
CA ASN A 92 -9.71 -1.50 11.07
C ASN A 92 -8.64 -1.47 9.98
N SER A 93 -8.87 -2.10 8.84
CA SER A 93 -7.95 -2.04 7.70
C SER A 93 -7.87 -0.64 7.11
N ILE A 94 -8.98 0.08 6.99
CA ILE A 94 -9.00 1.49 6.58
C ILE A 94 -8.20 2.35 7.59
N ALA A 95 -8.39 2.12 8.89
CA ALA A 95 -7.66 2.84 9.94
C ALA A 95 -6.15 2.55 9.90
N VAL A 96 -5.74 1.30 9.69
CA VAL A 96 -4.33 0.91 9.52
C VAL A 96 -3.73 1.61 8.30
N PHE A 97 -4.39 1.53 7.15
CA PHE A 97 -3.95 2.22 5.94
C PHE A 97 -3.73 3.70 6.18
N ALA A 98 -4.72 4.40 6.75
CA ALA A 98 -4.64 5.84 7.01
C ALA A 98 -3.48 6.20 7.95
N ALA A 99 -3.33 5.50 9.07
CA ALA A 99 -2.29 5.79 10.07
C ALA A 99 -0.88 5.48 9.54
N VAL A 100 -0.70 4.37 8.85
CA VAL A 100 0.58 3.97 8.24
C VAL A 100 1.02 4.97 7.19
N ARG A 101 0.12 5.38 6.32
CA ARG A 101 0.39 6.38 5.27
C ARG A 101 0.78 7.74 5.87
N ALA A 102 0.07 8.18 6.90
CA ALA A 102 0.39 9.42 7.59
C ALA A 102 1.79 9.37 8.22
N GLY A 103 2.11 8.28 8.95
CA GLY A 103 3.41 8.11 9.57
C GLY A 103 4.56 7.95 8.56
N SER A 104 4.30 7.39 7.38
CA SER A 104 5.29 7.31 6.30
C SER A 104 5.49 8.67 5.61
N LEU A 105 4.42 9.45 5.41
CA LEU A 105 4.51 10.81 4.85
C LEU A 105 5.36 11.73 5.75
N ASP A 106 5.27 11.59 7.06
CA ASP A 106 6.12 12.33 7.99
C ASP A 106 7.62 12.05 7.77
N ILE A 107 7.98 10.83 7.39
CA ILE A 107 9.36 10.49 7.02
C ILE A 107 9.70 11.09 5.67
N VAL A 108 8.85 10.90 4.65
CA VAL A 108 9.08 11.42 3.29
C VAL A 108 9.33 12.94 3.33
N ASN A 109 8.59 13.69 4.14
CA ASN A 109 8.77 15.14 4.30
C ASN A 109 10.10 15.54 4.96
N ARG A 110 10.83 14.59 5.56
CA ARG A 110 12.16 14.83 6.17
C ARG A 110 13.31 14.29 5.33
N LEU A 111 13.02 13.61 4.19
CA LEU A 111 14.07 13.12 3.30
C LEU A 111 14.74 14.25 2.56
N GLU A 112 16.04 14.06 2.27
CA GLU A 112 16.82 14.87 1.34
C GLU A 112 17.03 14.10 0.04
N GLU A 113 17.37 14.79 -1.04
CA GLU A 113 17.60 14.15 -2.36
C GLU A 113 18.67 13.03 -2.28
N SER A 114 19.68 13.21 -1.44
CA SER A 114 20.73 12.21 -1.20
C SER A 114 20.23 10.93 -0.52
N ASP A 115 19.10 10.99 0.18
CA ASP A 115 18.52 9.81 0.83
C ASP A 115 17.90 8.84 -0.17
N LEU A 116 17.49 9.31 -1.33
CA LEU A 116 16.77 8.52 -2.33
C LEU A 116 17.56 7.30 -2.81
N GLU A 117 18.91 7.37 -2.78
CA GLU A 117 19.81 6.29 -3.19
C GLU A 117 20.09 5.26 -2.08
N LYS A 118 19.71 5.56 -0.83
CA LYS A 118 19.83 4.56 0.25
C LYS A 118 19.09 3.30 -0.10
N SER A 119 19.71 2.14 0.11
CA SER A 119 19.22 0.87 -0.42
C SER A 119 19.32 -0.30 0.53
N GLY A 120 18.46 -1.27 0.30
CA GLY A 120 18.51 -2.61 0.85
C GLY A 120 18.41 -3.65 -0.26
N VAL A 121 18.36 -4.91 0.13
CA VAL A 121 18.16 -6.05 -0.78
C VAL A 121 16.79 -6.64 -0.54
N HIS A 122 15.86 -6.39 -1.47
CA HIS A 122 14.53 -6.98 -1.41
C HIS A 122 14.60 -8.46 -1.82
N THR A 123 13.97 -9.33 -1.04
CA THR A 123 14.09 -10.80 -1.23
C THR A 123 13.59 -11.30 -2.59
N GLU A 124 12.73 -10.52 -3.27
CA GLU A 124 12.20 -10.84 -4.60
C GLU A 124 12.75 -9.91 -5.69
N ALA A 125 12.86 -8.61 -5.41
CA ALA A 125 13.22 -7.59 -6.40
C ALA A 125 14.71 -7.22 -6.43
N GLY A 126 15.52 -7.73 -5.50
CA GLY A 126 16.95 -7.42 -5.41
C GLY A 126 17.22 -6.01 -4.92
N HIS A 127 18.08 -5.25 -5.61
CA HIS A 127 18.44 -3.88 -5.22
C HIS A 127 17.21 -2.97 -5.13
N TYR A 128 16.97 -2.43 -3.94
CA TYR A 128 15.76 -1.70 -3.61
C TYR A 128 16.08 -0.40 -2.85
N THR A 129 15.82 0.73 -3.49
CA THR A 129 16.14 2.06 -2.98
C THR A 129 14.92 2.75 -2.36
N ILE A 130 15.14 3.84 -1.61
CA ILE A 130 14.06 4.73 -1.15
C ILE A 130 13.31 5.31 -2.36
N ALA A 131 14.01 5.65 -3.45
CA ALA A 131 13.36 6.12 -4.69
C ALA A 131 12.36 5.08 -5.24
N LYS A 132 12.76 3.80 -5.33
CA LYS A 132 11.85 2.71 -5.74
C LYS A 132 10.69 2.50 -4.78
N TRP A 133 10.95 2.58 -3.48
CA TRP A 133 9.90 2.51 -2.46
C TRP A 133 8.88 3.62 -2.68
N LEU A 134 9.33 4.86 -2.85
CA LEU A 134 8.48 6.04 -3.00
C LEU A 134 7.64 5.97 -4.28
N GLU A 135 8.24 5.60 -5.40
CA GLU A 135 7.53 5.38 -6.67
C GLU A 135 6.46 4.27 -6.53
N GLY A 136 6.85 3.11 -6.04
CA GLY A 136 5.97 1.96 -5.89
C GLY A 136 4.77 2.27 -4.99
N TYR A 137 5.01 2.84 -3.81
CA TYR A 137 3.94 3.14 -2.86
C TYR A 137 3.17 4.43 -3.16
N THR A 138 3.62 5.26 -4.10
CA THR A 138 2.80 6.33 -4.68
C THR A 138 1.81 5.76 -5.70
N ASN A 139 2.23 4.78 -6.50
CA ASN A 139 1.38 4.20 -7.54
C ASN A 139 0.40 3.15 -6.98
N HIS A 140 0.81 2.35 -6.01
CA HIS A 140 0.05 1.22 -5.47
C HIS A 140 -1.39 1.57 -5.03
N PRO A 141 -1.65 2.64 -4.23
CA PRO A 141 -3.02 3.01 -3.89
C PRO A 141 -3.85 3.52 -5.07
N LYS A 142 -3.22 4.08 -6.09
CA LYS A 142 -3.91 4.52 -7.32
C LYS A 142 -4.37 3.31 -8.12
N ASP A 143 -3.47 2.35 -8.36
CA ASP A 143 -3.75 1.15 -9.15
C ASP A 143 -4.85 0.31 -8.49
N HIS A 144 -4.77 0.13 -7.17
CA HIS A 144 -5.79 -0.59 -6.42
C HIS A 144 -7.08 0.21 -6.21
N GLY A 145 -7.02 1.54 -6.19
CA GLY A 145 -8.20 2.39 -6.23
C GLY A 145 -8.98 2.21 -7.53
N ASP A 146 -8.28 2.20 -8.66
CA ASP A 146 -8.88 1.93 -9.97
C ASP A 146 -9.44 0.51 -10.05
N GLN A 147 -8.73 -0.48 -9.49
CA GLN A 147 -9.22 -1.85 -9.37
C GLN A 147 -10.50 -1.91 -8.51
N LEU A 148 -10.56 -1.19 -7.39
CA LEU A 148 -11.74 -1.11 -6.54
C LEU A 148 -12.95 -0.55 -7.31
N VAL A 149 -12.75 0.50 -8.10
CA VAL A 149 -13.81 1.07 -8.95
C VAL A 149 -14.31 0.03 -9.96
N ARG A 150 -13.42 -0.74 -10.57
CA ARG A 150 -13.81 -1.83 -11.48
C ARG A 150 -14.56 -2.93 -10.74
N ALA A 151 -14.09 -3.34 -9.56
CA ALA A 151 -14.73 -4.37 -8.74
C ALA A 151 -16.19 -4.02 -8.42
N LEU A 152 -16.47 -2.77 -8.03
CA LEU A 152 -17.83 -2.28 -7.75
C LEU A 152 -18.78 -2.40 -8.96
N LYS A 153 -18.24 -2.47 -10.16
CA LYS A 153 -18.99 -2.67 -11.43
C LYS A 153 -19.01 -4.14 -11.87
N GLY A 154 -18.49 -5.06 -11.07
CA GLY A 154 -18.35 -6.48 -11.44
C GLY A 154 -17.33 -6.74 -12.53
N LEU A 155 -16.39 -5.82 -12.76
CA LEU A 155 -15.31 -5.93 -13.74
C LEU A 155 -14.01 -6.41 -13.08
N ASN A 156 -13.12 -7.00 -13.89
CA ASN A 156 -11.76 -7.36 -13.46
C ASN A 156 -10.73 -6.32 -13.95
#